data_57d463a11915bfbd0f6e7d84be7d3a8d
#
_entry.id   57d463a11915bfbd0f6e7d84be7d3a8d
#
_cell.length_a   1.000
_cell.length_b   1.000
_cell.length_c   1.000
_cell.angle_alpha   90.00
_cell.angle_beta   90.00
_cell.angle_gamma   90.00
#
_symmetry.space_group_name_H-M   'P 1'
#
loop_
_entity.id
_entity.type
_entity.pdbx_description
1 polymer ?
#
loop_
_entity_poly.entity_id
_entity_poly.type
_entity_poly.pdbx_seq_one_letter_code
_entity_poly.pdbx_strand_id
1 'polypeptide(L)'
;MSIRKKILAISIGPVLVLGVITLLFILTMVKSSLMDEVQDALKGTAAATLAAYDQNTGDYLESTNGDIWKGSYNISKSESLVDRIKENTGMDVTFFYGNKRIMTSALDKKGNRILGSEAGERVVNQVIKGKKPFFSTNVSLDGTRNYGYFIPVYQNGTTD
;
A
#
# COMPACT_ATOMS: atom_id res chain seq x y z
N MET A 1 29.42 49.04 -6.16
CA MET A 1 27.96 48.76 -6.09
C MET A 1 27.27 50.02 -5.64
N SER A 2 26.25 50.54 -6.40
CA SER A 2 25.63 51.84 -6.06
C SER A 2 24.79 51.69 -4.76
N ILE A 3 24.66 52.79 -4.02
CA ILE A 3 23.92 52.87 -2.74
C ILE A 3 22.49 52.32 -2.91
N ARG A 4 21.84 52.60 -4.03
CA ARG A 4 20.50 52.05 -4.37
C ARG A 4 20.48 50.53 -4.38
N LYS A 5 21.48 49.85 -4.96
CA LYS A 5 21.57 48.37 -5.00
C LYS A 5 21.82 47.78 -3.61
N LYS A 6 22.55 48.46 -2.75
CA LYS A 6 22.77 48.02 -1.35
C LYS A 6 21.48 48.11 -0.55
N ILE A 7 20.73 49.21 -0.65
CA ILE A 7 19.47 49.40 0.05
C ILE A 7 18.43 48.34 -0.44
N LEU A 8 18.35 48.13 -1.76
CA LEU A 8 17.44 47.15 -2.34
C LEU A 8 17.76 45.71 -1.84
N ALA A 9 19.03 45.33 -1.80
CA ALA A 9 19.45 44.01 -1.32
C ALA A 9 19.16 43.82 0.16
N ILE A 10 19.35 44.84 1.02
CA ILE A 10 19.07 44.77 2.45
C ILE A 10 17.56 44.70 2.72
N SER A 11 16.73 45.37 1.92
CA SER A 11 15.27 45.37 2.13
C SER A 11 14.57 44.18 1.54
N ILE A 12 14.94 43.72 0.34
CA ILE A 12 14.27 42.62 -0.36
C ILE A 12 14.87 41.25 -0.01
N GLY A 13 16.20 41.20 0.26
CA GLY A 13 16.90 39.95 0.55
C GLY A 13 16.26 39.13 1.68
N PRO A 14 16.01 39.69 2.86
CA PRO A 14 15.38 38.96 3.97
C PRO A 14 13.96 38.46 3.65
N VAL A 15 13.18 39.27 2.90
CA VAL A 15 11.80 38.88 2.50
C VAL A 15 11.84 37.71 1.54
N LEU A 16 12.74 37.68 0.57
CA LEU A 16 12.90 36.56 -0.36
C LEU A 16 13.36 35.29 0.38
N VAL A 17 14.31 35.41 1.30
CA VAL A 17 14.79 34.27 2.10
C VAL A 17 13.64 33.71 2.95
N LEU A 18 12.90 34.56 3.64
CA LEU A 18 11.73 34.15 4.42
C LEU A 18 10.68 33.49 3.55
N GLY A 19 10.38 34.04 2.36
CA GLY A 19 9.45 33.47 1.40
C GLY A 19 9.86 32.06 0.95
N VAL A 20 11.14 31.85 0.65
CA VAL A 20 11.67 30.52 0.27
C VAL A 20 11.56 29.53 1.42
N ILE A 21 11.92 29.93 2.64
CA ILE A 21 11.83 29.06 3.83
C ILE A 21 10.37 28.66 4.08
N THR A 22 9.45 29.64 4.02
CA THR A 22 8.00 29.38 4.22
C THR A 22 7.47 28.43 3.14
N LEU A 23 7.85 28.62 1.87
CA LEU A 23 7.44 27.75 0.78
C LEU A 23 7.94 26.31 0.99
N LEU A 24 9.21 26.13 1.36
CA LEU A 24 9.76 24.79 1.64
C LEU A 24 9.06 24.13 2.82
N PHE A 25 8.73 24.88 3.88
CA PHE A 25 7.98 24.37 5.01
C PHE A 25 6.58 23.92 4.62
N ILE A 26 5.84 24.72 3.84
CA ILE A 26 4.51 24.36 3.35
C ILE A 26 4.56 23.10 2.48
N LEU A 27 5.52 23.01 1.55
CA LEU A 27 5.66 21.84 0.67
C LEU A 27 5.96 20.56 1.46
N THR A 28 6.81 20.64 2.48
CA THR A 28 7.09 19.48 3.34
C THR A 28 5.88 19.07 4.17
N MET A 29 5.15 20.03 4.74
CA MET A 29 3.96 19.78 5.53
C MET A 29 2.83 19.18 4.70
N VAL A 30 2.56 19.72 3.51
CA VAL A 30 1.54 19.18 2.58
C VAL A 30 1.89 17.76 2.15
N LYS A 31 3.17 17.50 1.81
CA LYS A 31 3.61 16.16 1.42
C LYS A 31 3.44 15.15 2.56
N SER A 32 3.76 15.51 3.79
CA SER A 32 3.56 14.65 4.96
C SER A 32 2.09 14.33 5.18
N SER A 33 1.21 15.35 5.17
CA SER A 33 -0.23 15.18 5.35
C SER A 33 -0.86 14.29 4.28
N LEU A 34 -0.49 14.47 3.01
CA LEU A 34 -0.97 13.61 1.93
C LEU A 34 -0.48 12.16 2.08
N MET A 35 0.73 11.96 2.60
CA MET A 35 1.26 10.61 2.81
C MET A 35 0.52 9.88 3.93
N ASP A 36 0.18 10.58 5.00
CA ASP A 36 -0.59 10.03 6.13
C ASP A 36 -2.01 9.64 5.66
N GLU A 37 -2.65 10.49 4.85
CA GLU A 37 -3.98 10.22 4.27
C GLU A 37 -3.95 8.97 3.36
N VAL A 38 -2.95 8.86 2.49
CA VAL A 38 -2.76 7.67 1.63
C VAL A 38 -2.54 6.41 2.47
N GLN A 39 -1.73 6.50 3.51
CA GLN A 39 -1.49 5.37 4.40
C GLN A 39 -2.77 4.93 5.11
N ASP A 40 -3.55 5.87 5.64
CA ASP A 40 -4.80 5.57 6.36
C ASP A 40 -5.86 4.99 5.42
N ALA A 41 -5.98 5.50 4.21
CA ALA A 41 -6.88 4.96 3.19
C ALA A 41 -6.52 3.52 2.79
N LEU A 42 -5.24 3.24 2.55
CA LEU A 42 -4.75 1.89 2.25
C LEU A 42 -4.93 0.93 3.44
N LYS A 43 -4.67 1.40 4.66
CA LYS A 43 -4.91 0.64 5.90
C LYS A 43 -6.39 0.28 6.06
N GLY A 44 -7.28 1.25 5.85
CA GLY A 44 -8.73 1.03 5.90
C GLY A 44 -9.19 0.00 4.87
N THR A 45 -8.72 0.10 3.63
CA THR A 45 -9.04 -0.86 2.56
C THR A 45 -8.52 -2.26 2.87
N ALA A 46 -7.29 -2.38 3.39
CA ALA A 46 -6.74 -3.68 3.79
C ALA A 46 -7.54 -4.32 4.92
N ALA A 47 -7.89 -3.54 5.95
CA ALA A 47 -8.71 -4.01 7.07
C ALA A 47 -10.11 -4.43 6.63
N ALA A 48 -10.77 -3.65 5.76
CA ALA A 48 -12.08 -3.98 5.21
C ALA A 48 -12.05 -5.26 4.35
N THR A 49 -10.98 -5.45 3.58
CA THR A 49 -10.76 -6.66 2.78
C THR A 49 -10.61 -7.89 3.68
N LEU A 50 -9.78 -7.81 4.71
CA LEU A 50 -9.63 -8.89 5.67
C LEU A 50 -10.96 -9.21 6.36
N ALA A 51 -11.68 -8.20 6.82
CA ALA A 51 -13.01 -8.39 7.43
C ALA A 51 -14.00 -9.08 6.48
N ALA A 52 -13.96 -8.78 5.19
CA ALA A 52 -14.80 -9.44 4.19
C ALA A 52 -14.47 -10.94 4.04
N TYR A 53 -13.19 -11.30 4.06
CA TYR A 53 -12.79 -12.71 4.09
C TYR A 53 -13.17 -13.40 5.41
N ASP A 54 -12.97 -12.71 6.54
CA ASP A 54 -13.23 -13.24 7.89
C ASP A 54 -14.74 -13.42 8.22
N GLN A 55 -15.64 -12.89 7.39
CA GLN A 55 -17.07 -13.26 7.45
C GLN A 55 -17.30 -14.76 7.19
N ASN A 56 -16.37 -15.43 6.50
CA ASN A 56 -16.41 -16.86 6.31
C ASN A 56 -15.83 -17.57 7.52
N THR A 57 -16.63 -18.44 8.15
CA THR A 57 -16.19 -19.24 9.30
C THR A 57 -15.20 -20.32 8.88
N GLY A 58 -14.24 -20.65 9.75
CA GLY A 58 -13.20 -21.65 9.50
C GLY A 58 -11.82 -21.01 9.28
N ASP A 59 -10.80 -21.86 9.13
CA ASP A 59 -9.42 -21.42 8.97
C ASP A 59 -9.04 -21.16 7.52
N TYR A 60 -7.86 -20.54 7.33
CA TYR A 60 -7.18 -20.48 6.06
C TYR A 60 -6.49 -21.80 5.80
N LEU A 61 -6.84 -22.49 4.71
CA LEU A 61 -6.34 -23.81 4.37
C LEU A 61 -5.92 -23.87 2.90
N GLU A 62 -4.83 -24.57 2.63
CA GLU A 62 -4.43 -24.94 1.28
C GLU A 62 -5.05 -26.29 0.93
N SER A 63 -5.76 -26.34 -0.20
CA SER A 63 -6.33 -27.59 -0.73
C SER A 63 -5.30 -28.36 -1.56
N THR A 64 -5.59 -29.62 -1.86
CA THR A 64 -4.70 -30.52 -2.63
C THR A 64 -4.34 -29.99 -4.03
N ASN A 65 -5.15 -29.11 -4.61
CA ASN A 65 -4.89 -28.46 -5.89
C ASN A 65 -4.15 -27.14 -5.78
N GLY A 66 -3.76 -26.71 -4.54
CA GLY A 66 -3.04 -25.46 -4.27
C GLY A 66 -3.92 -24.23 -4.15
N ASP A 67 -5.26 -24.37 -4.22
CA ASP A 67 -6.17 -23.25 -3.94
C ASP A 67 -6.21 -22.95 -2.43
N ILE A 68 -6.23 -21.68 -2.08
CA ILE A 68 -6.36 -21.21 -0.70
C ILE A 68 -7.82 -20.90 -0.39
N TRP A 69 -8.28 -21.41 0.75
CA TRP A 69 -9.64 -21.29 1.21
C TRP A 69 -9.71 -20.62 2.57
N LYS A 70 -10.80 -19.89 2.83
CA LYS A 70 -11.22 -19.46 4.17
C LYS A 70 -12.54 -20.17 4.47
N GLY A 71 -12.49 -21.22 5.29
CA GLY A 71 -13.64 -22.08 5.47
C GLY A 71 -14.15 -22.68 4.14
N SER A 72 -15.37 -22.33 3.75
CA SER A 72 -15.97 -22.74 2.47
C SER A 72 -15.74 -21.77 1.31
N TYR A 73 -15.07 -20.66 1.54
CA TYR A 73 -14.84 -19.62 0.53
C TYR A 73 -13.47 -19.76 -0.13
N ASN A 74 -13.43 -19.90 -1.47
CA ASN A 74 -12.20 -20.02 -2.24
C ASN A 74 -11.58 -18.64 -2.49
N ILE A 75 -10.53 -18.31 -1.75
CA ILE A 75 -9.81 -17.04 -1.91
C ILE A 75 -9.10 -16.97 -3.25
N SER A 76 -8.51 -18.09 -3.71
CA SER A 76 -7.80 -18.15 -5.00
C SER A 76 -8.69 -17.87 -6.21
N LYS A 77 -10.03 -17.87 -6.02
CA LYS A 77 -11.06 -17.56 -7.03
C LYS A 77 -11.95 -16.38 -6.64
N SER A 78 -11.50 -15.53 -5.72
CA SER A 78 -12.28 -14.40 -5.20
C SER A 78 -12.19 -13.14 -6.07
N GLU A 79 -12.10 -13.28 -7.39
CA GLU A 79 -11.94 -12.17 -8.34
C GLU A 79 -13.00 -11.10 -8.16
N SER A 80 -14.28 -11.49 -8.05
CA SER A 80 -15.39 -10.56 -7.90
C SER A 80 -15.29 -9.70 -6.63
N LEU A 81 -14.73 -10.23 -5.55
CA LEU A 81 -14.54 -9.47 -4.31
C LEU A 81 -13.46 -8.42 -4.46
N VAL A 82 -12.28 -8.81 -4.96
CA VAL A 82 -11.15 -7.88 -5.10
C VAL A 82 -11.42 -6.80 -6.15
N ASP A 83 -12.14 -7.14 -7.22
CA ASP A 83 -12.53 -6.18 -8.27
C ASP A 83 -13.55 -5.17 -7.73
N ARG A 84 -14.57 -5.62 -7.01
CA ARG A 84 -15.56 -4.73 -6.38
C ARG A 84 -14.91 -3.76 -5.39
N ILE A 85 -13.92 -4.22 -4.62
CA ILE A 85 -13.18 -3.33 -3.71
C ILE A 85 -12.41 -2.30 -4.53
N LYS A 86 -11.72 -2.71 -5.60
CA LYS A 86 -11.00 -1.80 -6.50
C LYS A 86 -11.95 -0.78 -7.15
N GLU A 87 -13.09 -1.20 -7.66
CA GLU A 87 -14.11 -0.32 -8.25
C GLU A 87 -14.60 0.75 -7.26
N ASN A 88 -14.81 0.36 -6.00
CA ASN A 88 -15.32 1.26 -4.98
C ASN A 88 -14.26 2.18 -4.36
N THR A 89 -13.00 1.76 -4.30
CA THR A 89 -11.93 2.48 -3.61
C THR A 89 -10.87 3.07 -4.53
N GLY A 90 -10.78 2.59 -5.77
CA GLY A 90 -9.68 2.88 -6.69
C GLY A 90 -8.37 2.18 -6.33
N MET A 91 -8.36 1.32 -5.30
CA MET A 91 -7.16 0.67 -4.78
C MET A 91 -7.10 -0.79 -5.17
N ASP A 92 -5.93 -1.24 -5.61
CA ASP A 92 -5.69 -2.66 -5.84
C ASP A 92 -5.61 -3.44 -4.54
N VAL A 93 -6.26 -4.59 -4.52
CA VAL A 93 -6.25 -5.55 -3.41
C VAL A 93 -5.45 -6.78 -3.82
N THR A 94 -4.65 -7.28 -2.90
CA THR A 94 -3.84 -8.48 -3.11
C THR A 94 -3.84 -9.36 -1.87
N PHE A 95 -4.01 -10.65 -2.07
CA PHE A 95 -3.83 -11.68 -1.04
C PHE A 95 -2.58 -12.51 -1.36
N PHE A 96 -1.70 -12.66 -0.37
CA PHE A 96 -0.52 -13.52 -0.43
C PHE A 96 -0.72 -14.73 0.47
N TYR A 97 -0.24 -15.90 0.00
CA TYR A 97 -0.05 -17.07 0.84
C TYR A 97 1.45 -17.36 0.91
N GLY A 98 1.99 -17.34 2.12
CA GLY A 98 3.43 -17.19 2.27
C GLY A 98 3.92 -15.92 1.55
N ASN A 99 4.93 -16.04 0.70
CA ASN A 99 5.41 -14.91 -0.10
C ASN A 99 4.78 -14.81 -1.50
N LYS A 100 3.90 -15.75 -1.88
CA LYS A 100 3.34 -15.85 -3.23
C LYS A 100 1.98 -15.17 -3.35
N ARG A 101 1.80 -14.34 -4.37
CA ARG A 101 0.54 -13.67 -4.69
C ARG A 101 -0.44 -14.66 -5.28
N ILE A 102 -1.55 -14.94 -4.58
CA ILE A 102 -2.56 -15.93 -4.98
C ILE A 102 -3.83 -15.30 -5.54
N MET A 103 -4.15 -14.06 -5.14
CA MET A 103 -5.28 -13.29 -5.67
C MET A 103 -4.92 -11.80 -5.70
N THR A 104 -5.35 -11.11 -6.76
CA THR A 104 -5.17 -9.66 -6.87
C THR A 104 -6.14 -9.05 -7.88
N SER A 105 -6.54 -7.80 -7.65
CA SER A 105 -7.22 -6.97 -8.66
C SER A 105 -6.24 -6.24 -9.60
N ALA A 106 -4.93 -6.25 -9.28
CA ALA A 106 -3.92 -5.61 -10.12
C ALA A 106 -3.71 -6.39 -11.42
N LEU A 107 -3.68 -5.66 -12.54
CA LEU A 107 -3.49 -6.19 -13.88
C LEU A 107 -2.13 -5.75 -14.43
N ASP A 108 -1.53 -6.59 -15.26
CA ASP A 108 -0.38 -6.24 -16.07
C ASP A 108 -0.79 -5.37 -17.28
N LYS A 109 0.19 -4.93 -18.08
CA LYS A 109 -0.04 -4.10 -19.29
C LYS A 109 -0.86 -4.81 -20.37
N LYS A 110 -1.02 -6.14 -20.28
CA LYS A 110 -1.81 -6.95 -21.21
C LYS A 110 -3.22 -7.25 -20.68
N GLY A 111 -3.56 -6.76 -19.48
CA GLY A 111 -4.85 -6.98 -18.84
C GLY A 111 -4.95 -8.29 -18.06
N ASN A 112 -3.87 -9.03 -17.85
CA ASN A 112 -3.87 -10.25 -17.03
C ASN A 112 -3.61 -9.92 -15.56
N ARG A 113 -4.22 -10.67 -14.64
CA ARG A 113 -3.93 -10.54 -13.20
C ARG A 113 -2.48 -10.92 -12.91
N ILE A 114 -1.82 -10.11 -12.09
CA ILE A 114 -0.42 -10.34 -11.69
C ILE A 114 -0.39 -11.42 -10.61
N LEU A 115 -0.67 -12.67 -10.97
CA LEU A 115 -0.63 -13.82 -10.05
C LEU A 115 0.76 -14.47 -10.01
N GLY A 116 1.03 -15.22 -8.91
CA GLY A 116 2.23 -16.03 -8.75
C GLY A 116 3.53 -15.27 -8.50
N SER A 117 3.52 -13.94 -8.56
CA SER A 117 4.69 -13.12 -8.23
C SER A 117 4.95 -13.11 -6.72
N GLU A 118 6.20 -12.93 -6.32
CA GLU A 118 6.59 -12.93 -4.92
C GLU A 118 6.46 -11.54 -4.30
N ALA A 119 6.19 -11.53 -2.98
CA ALA A 119 6.25 -10.33 -2.17
C ALA A 119 7.71 -9.85 -2.07
N GLY A 120 7.92 -8.53 -2.11
CA GLY A 120 9.25 -7.97 -1.94
C GLY A 120 9.86 -8.31 -0.57
N GLU A 121 11.20 -8.43 -0.52
CA GLU A 121 11.95 -8.84 0.69
C GLU A 121 11.55 -8.05 1.95
N ARG A 122 11.32 -6.74 1.83
CA ARG A 122 10.90 -5.91 2.97
C ARG A 122 9.54 -6.30 3.51
N VAL A 123 8.59 -6.66 2.64
CA VAL A 123 7.26 -7.16 3.02
C VAL A 123 7.40 -8.50 3.74
N VAL A 124 8.19 -9.44 3.18
CA VAL A 124 8.47 -10.73 3.81
C VAL A 124 9.05 -10.55 5.22
N ASN A 125 10.06 -9.70 5.37
CA ASN A 125 10.74 -9.49 6.64
C ASN A 125 9.86 -8.77 7.68
N GLN A 126 9.05 -7.78 7.28
CA GLN A 126 8.20 -7.02 8.21
C GLN A 126 6.88 -7.72 8.52
N VAL A 127 6.20 -8.26 7.52
CA VAL A 127 4.84 -8.79 7.66
C VAL A 127 4.85 -10.27 7.99
N ILE A 128 5.57 -11.09 7.21
CA ILE A 128 5.54 -12.54 7.39
C ILE A 128 6.39 -12.93 8.61
N LYS A 129 7.68 -12.56 8.62
CA LYS A 129 8.60 -12.89 9.71
C LYS A 129 8.40 -12.01 10.95
N GLY A 130 8.18 -10.71 10.74
CA GLY A 130 8.02 -9.73 11.80
C GLY A 130 6.63 -9.68 12.43
N LYS A 131 5.64 -10.30 11.79
CA LYS A 131 4.23 -10.35 12.24
C LYS A 131 3.63 -8.97 12.54
N LYS A 132 4.03 -7.95 11.76
CA LYS A 132 3.60 -6.55 11.95
C LYS A 132 3.04 -5.97 10.67
N PRO A 133 2.03 -5.08 10.77
CA PRO A 133 1.60 -4.29 9.62
C PRO A 133 2.76 -3.47 9.06
N PHE A 134 2.79 -3.28 7.75
CA PHE A 134 3.86 -2.57 7.07
C PHE A 134 3.33 -1.67 5.95
N PHE A 135 3.67 -0.38 6.01
CA PHE A 135 3.46 0.57 4.93
C PHE A 135 4.71 0.70 4.06
N SER A 136 4.56 0.52 2.76
CA SER A 136 5.65 0.65 1.79
C SER A 136 5.34 1.75 0.78
N THR A 137 6.30 2.63 0.56
CA THR A 137 6.27 3.65 -0.50
C THR A 137 6.91 3.18 -1.81
N ASN A 138 7.28 1.90 -1.89
CA ASN A 138 7.99 1.32 -3.02
C ASN A 138 7.57 -0.13 -3.27
N VAL A 139 6.30 -0.31 -3.65
CA VAL A 139 5.77 -1.60 -4.14
C VAL A 139 5.87 -1.60 -5.65
N SER A 140 6.58 -2.56 -6.21
CA SER A 140 6.66 -2.74 -7.67
C SER A 140 5.49 -3.60 -8.15
N LEU A 141 4.68 -3.06 -9.05
CA LEU A 141 3.64 -3.79 -9.79
C LEU A 141 3.87 -3.53 -11.28
N ASP A 142 4.20 -4.55 -12.04
CA ASP A 142 4.49 -4.49 -13.48
C ASP A 142 5.46 -3.33 -13.86
N GLY A 143 6.53 -3.16 -13.05
CA GLY A 143 7.53 -2.11 -13.23
C GLY A 143 7.08 -0.72 -12.78
N THR A 144 5.84 -0.55 -12.33
CA THR A 144 5.33 0.71 -11.77
C THR A 144 5.52 0.74 -10.26
N ARG A 145 5.98 1.89 -9.76
CA ARG A 145 6.15 2.11 -8.32
C ARG A 145 4.84 2.57 -7.70
N ASN A 146 4.41 1.88 -6.65
CA ASN A 146 3.16 2.12 -5.94
C ASN A 146 3.39 2.22 -4.43
N TYR A 147 2.39 2.76 -3.72
CA TYR A 147 2.26 2.64 -2.28
C TYR A 147 1.49 1.37 -1.93
N GLY A 148 1.81 0.75 -0.80
CA GLY A 148 1.08 -0.43 -0.35
C GLY A 148 1.06 -0.53 1.17
N TYR A 149 -0.06 -1.01 1.70
CA TYR A 149 -0.21 -1.34 3.11
C TYR A 149 -0.47 -2.83 3.25
N PHE A 150 0.33 -3.50 4.04
CA PHE A 150 0.29 -4.94 4.24
C PHE A 150 -0.07 -5.25 5.68
N ILE A 151 -0.98 -6.19 5.88
CA ILE A 151 -1.36 -6.70 7.19
C ILE A 151 -1.12 -8.20 7.24
N PRO A 152 -0.58 -8.73 8.34
CA PRO A 152 -0.44 -10.17 8.52
C PRO A 152 -1.83 -10.81 8.70
N VAL A 153 -2.04 -11.96 8.07
CA VAL A 153 -3.20 -12.82 8.25
C VAL A 153 -2.76 -14.05 9.03
N TYR A 154 -3.58 -14.50 9.96
CA TYR A 154 -3.22 -15.57 10.88
C TYR A 154 -4.09 -16.80 10.65
N GLN A 155 -3.48 -17.96 10.65
CA GLN A 155 -4.15 -19.27 10.72
C GLN A 155 -4.16 -19.73 12.17
N ASN A 156 -5.31 -20.11 12.73
CA ASN A 156 -5.46 -20.54 14.14
C ASN A 156 -4.76 -19.60 15.16
N GLY A 157 -4.70 -18.30 14.87
CA GLY A 157 -4.00 -17.32 15.68
C GLY A 157 -2.49 -17.29 15.50
N THR A 158 -1.94 -18.03 14.54
CA THR A 158 -0.52 -18.00 14.15
C THR A 158 -0.36 -17.42 12.75
N THR A 159 0.74 -16.73 12.50
CA THR A 159 1.16 -16.35 11.14
C THR A 159 1.96 -17.50 10.55
N ASP A 160 1.54 -18.03 9.45
CA ASP A 160 2.33 -18.93 8.62
C ASP A 160 3.05 -18.14 7.51
#